data_c6b6b9100cd7fb000538bd25fbc535dc
#
_entry.id   c6b6b9100cd7fb000538bd25fbc535dc
#
_cell.length_a   1.000
_cell.length_b   1.000
_cell.length_c   1.000
_cell.angle_alpha   90.00
_cell.angle_beta   90.00
_cell.angle_gamma   90.00
#
_symmetry.space_group_name_H-M   'P 1'
#
loop_
_entity.id
_entity.type
_entity.pdbx_description
1 polymer ?
#
loop_
_entity_poly.entity_id
_entity_poly.type
_entity_poly.pdbx_seq_one_letter_code
_entity_poly.pdbx_strand_id
1 'polypeptide(L)'
;MSKLRKLLRAPISAKIVAFTHLYWRIRTCLFYRFLFKRVGRNCVIYRPMIINNADCIELGDRVYIRDGVRLEAIRDPYGRIPSLTIGSNTNIEQGVHIVCHNRVKIGRDVSITGRCAIVDTTHPYHDVNSGKVGDLIADDDSFVEIGDGAFLGYGAVVLPNVRIGRRAVIGANSVVTHDVPDFAVAAGAPAKLIKVYSQELQQWVSPDASKIEHGRV
;
A
#
# COMPACT_ATOMS: atom_id res chain seq x y z
N MET A 1 0.56 -36.04 -6.45
CA MET A 1 1.05 -36.10 -5.05
C MET A 1 0.36 -35.02 -4.22
N SER A 2 -0.25 -35.37 -3.09
CA SER A 2 -0.92 -34.40 -2.21
C SER A 2 0.08 -33.39 -1.61
N LYS A 3 -0.37 -32.15 -1.34
CA LYS A 3 0.43 -31.11 -0.69
C LYS A 3 1.09 -31.57 0.61
N LEU A 4 0.40 -32.46 1.34
CA LEU A 4 0.89 -33.05 2.59
C LEU A 4 2.12 -33.95 2.36
N ARG A 5 2.13 -34.81 1.32
CA ARG A 5 3.30 -35.66 0.99
C ARG A 5 4.51 -34.84 0.57
N LYS A 6 4.31 -33.71 -0.14
CA LYS A 6 5.41 -32.79 -0.48
C LYS A 6 5.99 -32.14 0.78
N LEU A 7 5.15 -31.73 1.73
CA LEU A 7 5.59 -31.12 2.98
C LEU A 7 6.36 -32.12 3.87
N LEU A 8 5.91 -33.37 3.95
CA LEU A 8 6.60 -34.41 4.74
C LEU A 8 8.03 -34.69 4.26
N ARG A 9 8.28 -34.58 2.96
CA ARG A 9 9.61 -34.79 2.33
C ARG A 9 10.46 -33.51 2.28
N ALA A 10 9.88 -32.34 2.63
CA ALA A 10 10.59 -31.07 2.60
C ALA A 10 11.64 -30.98 3.73
N PRO A 11 12.70 -30.17 3.56
CA PRO A 11 13.68 -29.94 4.62
C PRO A 11 13.02 -29.28 5.84
N ILE A 12 13.67 -29.44 7.01
CA ILE A 12 13.13 -28.94 8.30
C ILE A 12 12.82 -27.43 8.25
N SER A 13 13.72 -26.65 7.62
CA SER A 13 13.49 -25.20 7.43
C SER A 13 12.19 -24.88 6.72
N ALA A 14 11.87 -25.59 5.63
CA ALA A 14 10.62 -25.40 4.90
C ALA A 14 9.38 -25.82 5.72
N LYS A 15 9.51 -26.85 6.56
CA LYS A 15 8.46 -27.25 7.50
C LYS A 15 8.21 -26.17 8.54
N ILE A 16 9.26 -25.60 9.15
CA ILE A 16 9.16 -24.51 10.10
C ILE A 16 8.43 -23.32 9.45
N VAL A 17 8.83 -22.90 8.25
CA VAL A 17 8.16 -21.80 7.52
C VAL A 17 6.68 -22.10 7.29
N ALA A 18 6.35 -23.33 6.86
CA ALA A 18 4.97 -23.72 6.61
C ALA A 18 4.11 -23.70 7.89
N PHE A 19 4.66 -24.22 9.01
CA PHE A 19 3.97 -24.19 10.31
C PHE A 19 3.81 -22.76 10.84
N THR A 20 4.85 -21.93 10.75
CA THR A 20 4.78 -20.52 11.13
C THR A 20 3.70 -19.79 10.32
N HIS A 21 3.68 -20.01 9.00
CA HIS A 21 2.66 -19.42 8.13
C HIS A 21 1.24 -19.88 8.50
N LEU A 22 1.08 -21.17 8.79
CA LEU A 22 -0.21 -21.73 9.23
C LEU A 22 -0.66 -21.13 10.57
N TYR A 23 0.24 -21.01 11.53
CA TYR A 23 -0.02 -20.38 12.81
C TYR A 23 -0.56 -18.95 12.66
N TRP A 24 0.13 -18.10 11.87
CA TRP A 24 -0.28 -16.71 11.66
C TRP A 24 -1.61 -16.63 10.89
N ARG A 25 -1.85 -17.53 9.96
CA ARG A 25 -3.12 -17.61 9.26
C ARG A 25 -4.28 -17.96 10.18
N ILE A 26 -4.10 -18.95 11.06
CA ILE A 26 -5.10 -19.32 12.08
C ILE A 26 -5.35 -18.14 13.02
N ARG A 27 -4.29 -17.51 13.53
CA ARG A 27 -4.39 -16.32 14.39
C ARG A 27 -5.13 -15.18 13.69
N THR A 28 -4.86 -14.95 12.41
CA THR A 28 -5.56 -13.94 11.62
C THR A 28 -7.06 -14.23 11.56
N CYS A 29 -7.43 -15.47 11.27
CA CYS A 29 -8.83 -15.89 11.18
C CYS A 29 -9.57 -15.82 12.53
N LEU A 30 -8.90 -16.19 13.62
CA LEU A 30 -9.53 -16.27 14.94
C LEU A 30 -9.56 -14.93 15.69
N PHE A 31 -8.63 -14.02 15.40
CA PHE A 31 -8.48 -12.78 16.16
C PHE A 31 -8.75 -11.54 15.30
N TYR A 32 -7.98 -11.31 14.23
CA TYR A 32 -8.09 -10.07 13.46
C TYR A 32 -9.41 -9.95 12.69
N ARG A 33 -10.05 -11.08 12.33
CA ARG A 33 -11.35 -11.07 11.66
C ARG A 33 -12.43 -10.30 12.43
N PHE A 34 -12.34 -10.26 13.75
CA PHE A 34 -13.32 -9.59 14.60
C PHE A 34 -12.96 -8.13 14.91
N LEU A 35 -11.71 -7.74 14.67
CA LEU A 35 -11.24 -6.36 14.92
C LEU A 35 -11.40 -5.48 13.68
N PHE A 36 -11.17 -6.03 12.51
CA PHE A 36 -11.24 -5.31 11.25
C PHE A 36 -12.70 -5.19 10.78
N LYS A 37 -12.99 -4.11 10.03
CA LYS A 37 -14.29 -3.97 9.35
C LYS A 37 -14.57 -5.17 8.44
N ARG A 38 -13.54 -5.66 7.75
CA ARG A 38 -13.59 -6.86 6.93
C ARG A 38 -12.21 -7.49 6.79
N VAL A 39 -12.14 -8.81 6.91
CA VAL A 39 -10.96 -9.59 6.53
C VAL A 39 -11.39 -10.69 5.56
N GLY A 40 -10.85 -10.66 4.35
CA GLY A 40 -11.11 -11.66 3.32
C GLY A 40 -10.52 -13.03 3.66
N ARG A 41 -10.74 -13.99 2.77
CA ARG A 41 -10.27 -15.37 2.94
C ARG A 41 -8.75 -15.45 2.73
N ASN A 42 -8.10 -16.34 3.50
CA ASN A 42 -6.67 -16.67 3.37
C ASN A 42 -5.72 -15.49 3.60
N CYS A 43 -6.14 -14.47 4.34
CA CYS A 43 -5.26 -13.40 4.78
C CYS A 43 -4.30 -13.89 5.86
N VAL A 44 -3.12 -13.27 5.91
CA VAL A 44 -2.11 -13.53 6.93
C VAL A 44 -1.56 -12.21 7.46
N ILE A 45 -1.78 -11.97 8.75
CA ILE A 45 -1.23 -10.82 9.47
C ILE A 45 -0.21 -11.37 10.46
N TYR A 46 1.07 -11.02 10.25
CA TYR A 46 2.17 -11.48 11.10
C TYR A 46 2.22 -10.69 12.41
N ARG A 47 3.28 -9.95 12.67
CA ARG A 47 3.49 -9.12 13.87
C ARG A 47 3.50 -7.64 13.50
N PRO A 48 2.35 -7.01 13.27
CA PRO A 48 2.30 -5.59 13.01
C PRO A 48 2.83 -4.82 14.22
N MET A 49 3.42 -3.65 13.98
CA MET A 49 3.86 -2.74 15.03
C MET A 49 2.66 -2.06 15.68
N ILE A 50 1.77 -1.54 14.86
CA ILE A 50 0.54 -0.85 15.28
C ILE A 50 -0.58 -1.21 14.31
N ILE A 51 -1.78 -1.48 14.85
CA ILE A 51 -3.05 -1.43 14.14
C ILE A 51 -3.98 -0.57 14.97
N ASN A 52 -4.37 0.59 14.46
CA ASN A 52 -5.27 1.52 15.13
C ASN A 52 -6.56 1.69 14.34
N ASN A 53 -7.71 1.71 15.05
CA ASN A 53 -9.06 1.77 14.48
C ASN A 53 -9.27 0.75 13.33
N ALA A 54 -8.98 -0.51 13.61
CA ALA A 54 -9.07 -1.61 12.64
C ALA A 54 -10.49 -1.77 12.04
N ASP A 55 -11.51 -1.34 12.75
CA ASP A 55 -12.90 -1.29 12.29
C ASP A 55 -13.16 -0.30 11.12
N CYS A 56 -12.16 0.52 10.77
CA CYS A 56 -12.13 1.34 9.57
C CYS A 56 -11.33 0.72 8.41
N ILE A 57 -10.79 -0.49 8.59
CA ILE A 57 -9.87 -1.15 7.66
C ILE A 57 -10.53 -2.37 7.03
N GLU A 58 -10.51 -2.44 5.69
CA GLU A 58 -11.00 -3.59 4.93
C GLU A 58 -9.87 -4.28 4.17
N LEU A 59 -9.78 -5.60 4.32
CA LEU A 59 -8.85 -6.46 3.59
C LEU A 59 -9.62 -7.37 2.63
N GLY A 60 -9.20 -7.40 1.37
CA GLY A 60 -9.63 -8.40 0.39
C GLY A 60 -9.13 -9.81 0.71
N ASP A 61 -9.29 -10.73 -0.23
CA ASP A 61 -8.79 -12.11 -0.10
C ASP A 61 -7.27 -12.18 -0.29
N ARG A 62 -6.58 -13.07 0.41
CA ARG A 62 -5.14 -13.35 0.26
C ARG A 62 -4.25 -12.10 0.42
N VAL A 63 -4.56 -11.25 1.38
CA VAL A 63 -3.72 -10.13 1.76
C VAL A 63 -2.67 -10.60 2.77
N TYR A 64 -1.41 -10.24 2.54
CA TYR A 64 -0.29 -10.57 3.42
C TYR A 64 0.27 -9.29 4.03
N ILE A 65 0.27 -9.22 5.37
CA ILE A 65 0.81 -8.10 6.15
C ILE A 65 1.96 -8.63 6.98
N ARG A 66 3.18 -8.16 6.69
CA ARG A 66 4.42 -8.63 7.31
C ARG A 66 4.71 -7.96 8.65
N ASP A 67 5.83 -8.36 9.24
CA ASP A 67 6.30 -7.86 10.54
C ASP A 67 6.57 -6.35 10.52
N GLY A 68 6.29 -5.67 11.64
CA GLY A 68 6.60 -4.26 11.82
C GLY A 68 5.74 -3.29 10.99
N VAL A 69 4.71 -3.75 10.31
CA VAL A 69 3.79 -2.89 9.57
C VAL A 69 2.96 -2.04 10.53
N ARG A 70 2.82 -0.75 10.21
CA ARG A 70 1.89 0.17 10.87
C ARG A 70 0.67 0.38 9.97
N LEU A 71 -0.52 0.04 10.45
CA LEU A 71 -1.81 0.37 9.83
C LEU A 71 -2.57 1.27 10.79
N GLU A 72 -2.76 2.50 10.43
CA GLU A 72 -3.41 3.46 11.29
C GLU A 72 -4.50 4.21 10.54
N ALA A 73 -5.74 4.04 10.99
CA ALA A 73 -6.87 4.84 10.59
C ALA A 73 -7.12 5.89 11.68
N ILE A 74 -6.99 7.18 11.35
CA ILE A 74 -7.07 8.27 12.31
C ILE A 74 -8.48 8.84 12.25
N ARG A 75 -9.27 8.65 13.30
CA ARG A 75 -10.56 9.33 13.48
C ARG A 75 -10.31 10.74 13.95
N ASP A 76 -10.96 11.68 13.31
CA ASP A 76 -10.89 13.07 13.76
C ASP A 76 -11.88 13.36 14.91
N PRO A 77 -11.65 14.44 15.65
CA PRO A 77 -12.57 14.86 16.72
C PRO A 77 -13.95 15.29 16.21
N TYR A 78 -14.10 15.56 14.92
CA TYR A 78 -15.34 16.05 14.29
C TYR A 78 -16.21 14.94 13.73
N GLY A 79 -15.81 13.67 13.89
CA GLY A 79 -16.61 12.50 13.55
C GLY A 79 -16.36 11.92 12.16
N ARG A 80 -15.34 12.37 11.44
CA ARG A 80 -14.94 11.75 10.18
C ARG A 80 -14.48 10.30 10.42
N ILE A 81 -15.02 9.38 9.64
CA ILE A 81 -14.66 7.96 9.68
C ILE A 81 -13.72 7.67 8.52
N PRO A 82 -12.44 7.39 8.78
CA PRO A 82 -11.49 7.06 7.74
C PRO A 82 -11.84 5.77 7.03
N SER A 83 -11.40 5.62 5.77
CA SER A 83 -11.60 4.41 4.98
C SER A 83 -10.29 3.91 4.40
N LEU A 84 -9.73 2.86 5.00
CA LEU A 84 -8.55 2.16 4.48
C LEU A 84 -8.98 0.84 3.85
N THR A 85 -8.84 0.71 2.52
CA THR A 85 -9.16 -0.52 1.80
C THR A 85 -7.93 -1.10 1.11
N ILE A 86 -7.71 -2.41 1.27
CA ILE A 86 -6.60 -3.15 0.67
C ILE A 86 -7.17 -4.29 -0.16
N GLY A 87 -6.95 -4.24 -1.46
CA GLY A 87 -7.47 -5.22 -2.42
C GLY A 87 -6.85 -6.60 -2.29
N SER A 88 -7.50 -7.57 -2.92
CA SER A 88 -7.09 -8.98 -2.85
C SER A 88 -5.71 -9.23 -3.45
N ASN A 89 -5.02 -10.26 -2.94
CA ASN A 89 -3.72 -10.72 -3.41
C ASN A 89 -2.60 -9.66 -3.28
N THR A 90 -2.74 -8.72 -2.36
CA THR A 90 -1.78 -7.64 -2.11
C THR A 90 -0.83 -8.02 -0.99
N ASN A 91 0.46 -7.75 -1.22
CA ASN A 91 1.53 -7.99 -0.26
C ASN A 91 2.04 -6.67 0.32
N ILE A 92 2.09 -6.59 1.65
CA ILE A 92 2.63 -5.47 2.40
C ILE A 92 3.82 -6.00 3.21
N GLU A 93 5.01 -5.61 2.77
CA GLU A 93 6.26 -6.12 3.33
C GLU A 93 6.65 -5.38 4.64
N GLN A 94 7.78 -5.78 5.22
CA GLN A 94 8.20 -5.37 6.56
C GLN A 94 8.33 -3.86 6.71
N GLY A 95 7.86 -3.33 7.84
CA GLY A 95 8.05 -1.94 8.24
C GLY A 95 7.34 -0.91 7.35
N VAL A 96 6.37 -1.34 6.55
CA VAL A 96 5.52 -0.41 5.79
C VAL A 96 4.63 0.38 6.72
N HIS A 97 4.51 1.69 6.48
CA HIS A 97 3.60 2.59 7.19
C HIS A 97 2.45 2.99 6.29
N ILE A 98 1.22 2.73 6.73
CA ILE A 98 0.00 3.21 6.07
C ILE A 98 -0.80 4.00 7.10
N VAL A 99 -0.95 5.30 6.85
CA VAL A 99 -1.72 6.21 7.69
C VAL A 99 -2.85 6.78 6.86
N CYS A 100 -4.07 6.60 7.35
CA CYS A 100 -5.30 7.00 6.68
C CYS A 100 -6.11 7.91 7.61
N HIS A 101 -6.31 9.16 7.23
CA HIS A 101 -7.18 10.10 7.92
C HIS A 101 -8.54 10.24 7.23
N ASN A 102 -8.56 10.23 5.90
CA ASN A 102 -9.78 10.28 5.12
C ASN A 102 -9.94 9.02 4.25
N ARG A 103 -9.11 8.85 3.20
CA ARG A 103 -9.28 7.73 2.28
C ARG A 103 -7.97 7.22 1.68
N VAL A 104 -7.60 5.99 2.02
CA VAL A 104 -6.52 5.25 1.36
C VAL A 104 -7.09 4.01 0.71
N LYS A 105 -6.95 3.91 -0.62
CA LYS A 105 -7.40 2.76 -1.41
C LYS A 105 -6.22 2.12 -2.11
N ILE A 106 -5.94 0.86 -1.78
CA ILE A 106 -4.92 0.03 -2.41
C ILE A 106 -5.64 -1.05 -3.22
N GLY A 107 -5.30 -1.16 -4.49
CA GLY A 107 -5.89 -2.11 -5.44
C GLY A 107 -5.54 -3.56 -5.17
N ARG A 108 -5.89 -4.42 -6.11
CA ARG A 108 -5.57 -5.85 -6.11
C ARG A 108 -4.19 -6.10 -6.72
N ASP A 109 -3.58 -7.23 -6.34
CA ASP A 109 -2.30 -7.67 -6.91
C ASP A 109 -1.16 -6.64 -6.74
N VAL A 110 -1.26 -5.77 -5.72
CA VAL A 110 -0.25 -4.73 -5.43
C VAL A 110 0.88 -5.32 -4.60
N SER A 111 2.11 -4.95 -4.93
CA SER A 111 3.29 -5.29 -4.16
C SER A 111 3.88 -4.02 -3.53
N ILE A 112 3.80 -3.92 -2.20
CA ILE A 112 4.40 -2.83 -1.44
C ILE A 112 5.61 -3.41 -0.72
N THR A 113 6.80 -3.05 -1.19
CA THR A 113 8.04 -3.57 -0.61
C THR A 113 8.37 -2.87 0.71
N GLY A 114 9.40 -3.34 1.41
CA GLY A 114 9.67 -2.92 2.77
C GLY A 114 9.89 -1.42 2.95
N ARG A 115 9.51 -0.91 4.13
CA ARG A 115 9.69 0.47 4.58
C ARG A 115 9.07 1.56 3.71
N CYS A 116 8.10 1.22 2.86
CA CYS A 116 7.30 2.23 2.18
C CYS A 116 6.42 3.00 3.17
N ALA A 117 6.11 4.25 2.83
CA ALA A 117 5.11 5.05 3.54
C ALA A 117 4.00 5.48 2.58
N ILE A 118 2.76 5.35 3.01
CA ILE A 118 1.56 5.75 2.27
C ILE A 118 0.71 6.56 3.24
N VAL A 119 0.56 7.84 2.97
CA VAL A 119 -0.11 8.75 3.90
C VAL A 119 -1.05 9.70 3.14
N ASP A 120 -2.28 9.82 3.61
CA ASP A 120 -3.22 10.83 3.13
C ASP A 120 -3.35 12.02 4.10
N THR A 121 -2.51 12.04 5.15
CA THR A 121 -2.57 13.03 6.22
C THR A 121 -1.65 14.19 5.92
N THR A 122 -2.16 15.43 6.06
CA THR A 122 -1.39 16.66 5.99
C THR A 122 -1.43 17.38 7.34
N HIS A 123 -0.29 17.88 7.78
CA HIS A 123 -0.20 18.70 8.97
C HIS A 123 -0.15 20.18 8.55
N PRO A 124 -1.18 21.00 8.86
CA PRO A 124 -1.19 22.40 8.51
C PRO A 124 -0.10 23.15 9.30
N TYR A 125 0.70 23.94 8.59
CA TYR A 125 1.84 24.68 9.14
C TYR A 125 1.78 26.19 8.87
N HIS A 126 0.69 26.65 8.25
CA HIS A 126 0.56 28.04 7.78
C HIS A 126 0.36 29.02 8.93
N ASP A 127 -0.32 28.60 10.00
CA ASP A 127 -0.48 29.40 11.19
C ASP A 127 0.67 29.11 12.17
N VAL A 128 1.61 30.00 12.24
CA VAL A 128 2.80 29.90 13.12
C VAL A 128 2.46 29.97 14.60
N ASN A 129 1.24 30.35 14.96
CA ASN A 129 0.77 30.47 16.33
C ASN A 129 -0.13 29.30 16.76
N SER A 130 -0.45 28.36 15.88
CA SER A 130 -1.42 27.30 16.13
C SER A 130 -0.94 26.16 17.04
N GLY A 131 0.24 26.28 17.64
CA GLY A 131 0.81 25.28 18.54
C GLY A 131 1.66 24.24 17.82
N LYS A 132 1.70 23.00 18.31
CA LYS A 132 2.55 21.94 17.76
C LYS A 132 1.98 21.40 16.46
N VAL A 133 2.68 21.60 15.34
CA VAL A 133 2.26 21.19 14.00
C VAL A 133 1.85 19.70 13.94
N GLY A 134 2.58 18.82 14.62
CA GLY A 134 2.30 17.39 14.61
C GLY A 134 0.97 16.98 15.28
N ASP A 135 0.36 17.86 16.08
CA ASP A 135 -0.93 17.63 16.73
C ASP A 135 -2.10 18.13 15.87
N LEU A 136 -1.80 18.85 14.79
CA LEU A 136 -2.79 19.39 13.86
C LEU A 136 -2.92 18.44 12.66
N ILE A 137 -4.16 18.17 12.27
CA ILE A 137 -4.45 17.42 11.04
C ILE A 137 -5.36 18.32 10.20
N ALA A 138 -5.03 18.45 8.91
CA ALA A 138 -5.86 19.23 8.00
C ALA A 138 -7.23 18.56 7.83
N ASP A 139 -8.28 19.36 7.95
CA ASP A 139 -9.66 18.94 7.66
C ASP A 139 -9.92 19.10 6.16
N ASP A 140 -9.35 18.20 5.36
CA ASP A 140 -9.48 18.16 3.92
C ASP A 140 -9.94 16.77 3.44
N ASP A 141 -10.38 16.69 2.18
CA ASP A 141 -10.77 15.44 1.54
C ASP A 141 -9.58 14.71 0.91
N SER A 142 -8.44 14.76 1.59
CA SER A 142 -7.21 14.12 1.14
C SER A 142 -7.39 12.61 0.89
N PHE A 143 -6.60 12.08 -0.01
CA PHE A 143 -6.69 10.67 -0.38
C PHE A 143 -5.35 10.13 -0.90
N VAL A 144 -5.24 8.81 -0.93
CA VAL A 144 -4.26 8.09 -1.76
C VAL A 144 -4.96 6.93 -2.45
N GLU A 145 -4.75 6.80 -3.75
CA GLU A 145 -5.25 5.66 -4.53
C GLU A 145 -4.09 4.96 -5.24
N ILE A 146 -3.98 3.64 -5.05
CA ILE A 146 -2.99 2.80 -5.71
C ILE A 146 -3.73 1.78 -6.56
N GLY A 147 -3.50 1.82 -7.88
CA GLY A 147 -4.17 0.97 -8.86
C GLY A 147 -3.73 -0.49 -8.81
N ASP A 148 -4.54 -1.35 -9.41
CA ASP A 148 -4.31 -2.80 -9.46
C ASP A 148 -2.95 -3.14 -10.08
N GLY A 149 -2.22 -4.07 -9.48
CA GLY A 149 -0.94 -4.56 -10.00
C GLY A 149 0.23 -3.58 -9.87
N ALA A 150 0.07 -2.47 -9.17
CA ALA A 150 1.16 -1.51 -8.94
C ALA A 150 2.27 -2.13 -8.07
N PHE A 151 3.48 -1.64 -8.27
CA PHE A 151 4.66 -2.04 -7.51
C PHE A 151 5.33 -0.81 -6.88
N LEU A 152 5.48 -0.82 -5.56
CA LEU A 152 6.20 0.21 -4.81
C LEU A 152 7.55 -0.34 -4.36
N GLY A 153 8.63 0.25 -4.89
CA GLY A 153 10.00 -0.07 -4.53
C GLY A 153 10.32 0.28 -3.08
N TYR A 154 11.31 -0.40 -2.52
CA TYR A 154 11.72 -0.26 -1.12
C TYR A 154 11.91 1.21 -0.70
N GLY A 155 11.32 1.59 0.42
CA GLY A 155 11.44 2.95 0.95
C GLY A 155 10.68 4.02 0.17
N ALA A 156 9.83 3.66 -0.80
CA ALA A 156 9.02 4.64 -1.51
C ALA A 156 8.01 5.31 -0.57
N VAL A 157 7.81 6.62 -0.76
CA VAL A 157 6.87 7.44 0.00
C VAL A 157 5.81 7.98 -0.96
N VAL A 158 4.53 7.75 -0.63
CA VAL A 158 3.39 8.30 -1.37
C VAL A 158 2.71 9.35 -0.51
N LEU A 159 2.68 10.58 -1.01
CA LEU A 159 2.12 11.73 -0.30
C LEU A 159 0.62 11.89 -0.55
N PRO A 160 -0.08 12.73 0.22
CA PRO A 160 -1.51 13.00 0.05
C PRO A 160 -1.87 13.49 -1.35
N ASN A 161 -3.09 13.19 -1.76
CA ASN A 161 -3.70 13.60 -3.04
C ASN A 161 -3.00 13.02 -4.28
N VAL A 162 -2.45 11.80 -4.16
CA VAL A 162 -1.76 11.10 -5.24
C VAL A 162 -2.55 9.86 -5.68
N ARG A 163 -2.65 9.69 -7.02
CA ARG A 163 -3.06 8.45 -7.68
C ARG A 163 -1.88 7.78 -8.35
N ILE A 164 -1.64 6.52 -8.00
CA ILE A 164 -0.71 5.65 -8.70
C ILE A 164 -1.53 4.72 -9.58
N GLY A 165 -1.31 4.79 -10.89
CA GLY A 165 -2.06 4.05 -11.89
C GLY A 165 -1.86 2.53 -11.83
N ARG A 166 -2.68 1.80 -12.57
CA ARG A 166 -2.61 0.35 -12.68
C ARG A 166 -1.26 -0.08 -13.25
N ARG A 167 -0.66 -1.13 -12.65
CA ARG A 167 0.64 -1.68 -13.05
C ARG A 167 1.76 -0.63 -13.17
N ALA A 168 1.59 0.51 -12.49
CA ALA A 168 2.67 1.49 -12.36
C ALA A 168 3.76 0.96 -11.42
N VAL A 169 4.99 1.37 -11.67
CA VAL A 169 6.17 0.98 -10.90
C VAL A 169 6.79 2.23 -10.30
N ILE A 170 6.89 2.25 -8.98
CA ILE A 170 7.60 3.31 -8.25
C ILE A 170 8.97 2.79 -7.85
N GLY A 171 10.02 3.50 -8.23
CA GLY A 171 11.40 3.18 -7.91
C GLY A 171 11.67 3.22 -6.40
N ALA A 172 12.70 2.51 -5.95
CA ALA A 172 13.10 2.52 -4.54
C ALA A 172 13.49 3.95 -4.08
N ASN A 173 13.19 4.28 -2.80
CA ASN A 173 13.45 5.57 -2.17
C ASN A 173 12.89 6.78 -2.92
N SER A 174 11.83 6.58 -3.70
CA SER A 174 11.15 7.67 -4.42
C SER A 174 10.12 8.36 -3.55
N VAL A 175 9.93 9.66 -3.74
CA VAL A 175 8.87 10.45 -3.09
C VAL A 175 7.84 10.87 -4.13
N VAL A 176 6.69 10.23 -4.13
CA VAL A 176 5.62 10.49 -5.10
C VAL A 176 4.75 11.63 -4.61
N THR A 177 4.83 12.76 -5.32
CA THR A 177 4.15 14.03 -4.99
C THR A 177 3.05 14.37 -6.00
N HIS A 178 2.95 13.64 -7.11
CA HIS A 178 1.99 13.84 -8.19
C HIS A 178 1.51 12.51 -8.73
N ASP A 179 0.39 12.52 -9.43
CA ASP A 179 -0.19 11.34 -10.05
C ASP A 179 0.79 10.64 -11.00
N VAL A 180 0.78 9.31 -10.96
CA VAL A 180 1.57 8.44 -11.85
C VAL A 180 0.58 7.68 -12.74
N PRO A 181 0.68 7.79 -14.07
CA PRO A 181 -0.26 7.12 -15.00
C PRO A 181 -0.23 5.59 -14.91
N ASP A 182 -1.25 4.96 -15.46
CA ASP A 182 -1.26 3.52 -15.73
C ASP A 182 -0.02 3.12 -16.55
N PHE A 183 0.54 1.96 -16.27
CA PHE A 183 1.66 1.38 -17.01
C PHE A 183 2.86 2.34 -17.14
N ALA A 184 3.18 3.07 -16.10
CA ALA A 184 4.31 3.99 -16.07
C ALA A 184 5.34 3.57 -15.03
N VAL A 185 6.57 4.03 -15.21
CA VAL A 185 7.65 3.93 -14.23
C VAL A 185 8.00 5.33 -13.78
N ALA A 186 7.96 5.58 -12.46
CA ALA A 186 8.36 6.83 -11.86
C ALA A 186 9.41 6.59 -10.77
N ALA A 187 10.42 7.45 -10.67
CA ALA A 187 11.42 7.37 -9.61
C ALA A 187 12.05 8.74 -9.28
N GLY A 188 12.70 8.81 -8.11
CA GLY A 188 13.38 10.00 -7.61
C GLY A 188 12.62 10.70 -6.48
N ALA A 189 13.20 11.77 -5.95
CA ALA A 189 12.62 12.62 -4.90
C ALA A 189 12.78 14.11 -5.30
N PRO A 190 11.71 14.75 -5.81
CA PRO A 190 10.41 14.20 -6.12
C PRO A 190 10.44 13.20 -7.30
N ALA A 191 9.53 12.23 -7.30
CA ALA A 191 9.43 11.22 -8.34
C ALA A 191 9.02 11.85 -9.68
N LYS A 192 9.71 11.45 -10.75
CA LYS A 192 9.43 11.86 -12.12
C LYS A 192 9.18 10.63 -12.98
N LEU A 193 8.36 10.76 -14.00
CA LEU A 193 8.16 9.70 -14.99
C LEU A 193 9.48 9.40 -15.72
N ILE A 194 9.84 8.13 -15.76
CA ILE A 194 11.04 7.63 -16.45
C ILE A 194 10.67 6.90 -17.72
N LYS A 195 9.58 6.13 -17.69
CA LYS A 195 9.06 5.36 -18.82
C LYS A 195 7.55 5.29 -18.75
N VAL A 196 6.94 5.14 -19.92
CA VAL A 196 5.53 4.78 -20.09
C VAL A 196 5.43 3.64 -21.11
N TYR A 197 4.45 2.77 -20.95
CA TYR A 197 4.22 1.69 -21.91
C TYR A 197 3.37 2.20 -23.06
N SER A 198 3.93 2.20 -24.27
CA SER A 198 3.16 2.47 -25.50
C SER A 198 2.37 1.23 -25.91
N GLN A 199 1.04 1.34 -25.94
CA GLN A 199 0.18 0.26 -26.42
C GLN A 199 0.33 0.04 -27.95
N GLU A 200 0.65 1.10 -28.66
CA GLU A 200 0.83 1.05 -30.11
C GLU A 200 2.13 0.32 -30.49
N LEU A 201 3.24 0.71 -29.85
CA LEU A 201 4.55 0.11 -30.09
C LEU A 201 4.80 -1.18 -29.30
N GLN A 202 3.89 -1.56 -28.38
CA GLN A 202 4.03 -2.72 -27.52
C GLN A 202 5.36 -2.74 -26.74
N GLN A 203 5.87 -1.55 -26.36
CA GLN A 203 7.16 -1.41 -25.65
C GLN A 203 7.19 -0.22 -24.69
N TRP A 204 8.17 -0.23 -23.80
CA TRP A 204 8.43 0.87 -22.90
C TRP A 204 9.21 1.97 -23.61
N VAL A 205 8.67 3.19 -23.61
CA VAL A 205 9.25 4.37 -24.24
C VAL A 205 9.54 5.46 -23.22
N SER A 206 10.31 6.48 -23.60
CA SER A 206 10.46 7.68 -22.79
C SER A 206 9.14 8.46 -22.73
N PRO A 207 8.86 9.21 -21.66
CA PRO A 207 7.63 10.01 -21.55
C PRO A 207 7.48 11.02 -22.69
N ASP A 208 8.59 11.57 -23.21
CA ASP A 208 8.55 12.54 -24.30
C ASP A 208 8.18 11.89 -25.65
N ALA A 209 8.65 10.67 -25.89
CA ALA A 209 8.26 9.91 -27.10
C ALA A 209 6.76 9.60 -27.11
N SER A 210 6.16 9.29 -25.96
CA SER A 210 4.72 9.02 -25.87
C SER A 210 3.83 10.23 -26.16
N LYS A 211 4.31 11.45 -25.95
CA LYS A 211 3.58 12.68 -26.28
C LYS A 211 3.52 12.94 -27.78
N ILE A 212 4.55 12.54 -28.51
CA ILE A 212 4.63 12.70 -29.99
C ILE A 212 3.58 11.81 -30.68
N GLU A 213 3.37 10.57 -30.16
CA GLU A 213 2.40 9.62 -30.71
C GLU A 213 0.94 10.08 -30.57
N HIS A 214 0.60 10.88 -29.56
CA HIS A 214 -0.77 11.34 -29.31
C HIS A 214 -1.10 12.70 -29.93
N GLY A 215 -0.25 13.23 -30.81
CA GLY A 215 -0.53 14.43 -31.62
C GLY A 215 -0.78 15.70 -30.80
N ARG A 216 -0.24 15.84 -29.62
CA ARG A 216 -0.26 17.06 -28.82
C ARG A 216 1.13 17.71 -28.85
N VAL A 217 1.34 18.51 -29.89
CA VAL A 217 2.33 19.59 -29.93
C VAL A 217 1.65 20.85 -29.39
#